data_14cea334b011ec74de83ccc3314d4c27
#
_entry.id   14cea334b011ec74de83ccc3314d4c27
#
_cell.length_a   1.000
_cell.length_b   1.000
_cell.length_c   1.000
_cell.angle_alpha   90.00
_cell.angle_beta   90.00
_cell.angle_gamma   90.00
#
_symmetry.space_group_name_H-M   'P 1'
#
loop_
_entity.id
_entity.type
_entity.pdbx_description
1 polymer ?
#
loop_
_entity_poly.entity_id
_entity_poly.type
_entity_poly.pdbx_seq_one_letter_code
_entity_poly.pdbx_strand_id
1 'polypeptide(L)'
;DKELEKVLEYSDIFHVDVQDGKFVENDSLGFEFDLPGYQRYEAHLMVEKPLKWIKENLNEFERFNFHIEATDNPRSVISYLKDNHKEVGVVLNPETDLSEISSVIHEVDVVQFMTVEPGSYGSDFHRQVINKITEAKRKHPEISVEVDGHVTPENIEDLREAGADLFVSGSYVQESGNPGQAVRILEEKIEDK
;
A
#
# COMPACT_ATOMS: atom_id res chain seq x y z
N ASP A 1 6.15 2.28 -19.44
CA ASP A 1 4.75 2.71 -19.58
C ASP A 1 4.69 4.23 -19.54
N LYS A 2 3.99 4.85 -20.51
CA LYS A 2 3.95 6.34 -20.65
C LYS A 2 3.30 7.05 -19.47
N GLU A 3 2.45 6.36 -18.72
CA GLU A 3 1.82 6.94 -17.53
C GLU A 3 2.80 6.96 -16.35
N LEU A 4 3.57 5.90 -16.18
CA LEU A 4 4.64 5.83 -15.18
C LEU A 4 5.69 6.93 -15.40
N GLU A 5 6.13 7.13 -16.66
CA GLU A 5 7.10 8.18 -17.00
C GLU A 5 6.69 9.59 -16.56
N LYS A 6 5.39 9.87 -16.49
CA LYS A 6 4.86 11.19 -16.08
C LYS A 6 4.99 11.46 -14.58
N VAL A 7 5.15 10.41 -13.78
CA VAL A 7 5.19 10.52 -12.31
C VAL A 7 6.55 10.16 -11.70
N LEU A 8 7.51 9.66 -12.51
CA LEU A 8 8.83 9.22 -12.05
C LEU A 8 9.64 10.27 -11.29
N GLU A 9 9.42 11.56 -11.56
CA GLU A 9 10.15 12.67 -10.94
C GLU A 9 9.49 13.14 -9.62
N TYR A 10 8.32 12.60 -9.27
CA TYR A 10 7.48 13.12 -8.19
C TYR A 10 7.28 12.15 -7.01
N SER A 11 7.84 10.96 -7.07
CA SER A 11 7.72 9.99 -5.99
C SER A 11 9.00 9.19 -5.79
N ASP A 12 9.32 8.88 -4.54
CA ASP A 12 10.49 8.08 -4.17
C ASP A 12 10.20 6.56 -4.26
N ILE A 13 8.93 6.17 -4.17
CA ILE A 13 8.49 4.77 -4.26
C ILE A 13 7.22 4.66 -5.09
N PHE A 14 7.14 3.63 -5.91
CA PHE A 14 5.99 3.36 -6.77
C PHE A 14 5.25 2.13 -6.30
N HIS A 15 3.97 2.33 -6.03
CA HIS A 15 3.03 1.30 -5.62
C HIS A 15 2.50 0.54 -6.84
N VAL A 16 2.61 -0.79 -6.81
CA VAL A 16 2.17 -1.66 -7.91
C VAL A 16 1.15 -2.66 -7.38
N ASP A 17 -0.09 -2.52 -7.84
CA ASP A 17 -1.17 -3.45 -7.51
C ASP A 17 -1.02 -4.77 -8.26
N VAL A 18 -0.95 -5.87 -7.52
CA VAL A 18 -0.90 -7.23 -8.05
C VAL A 18 -2.15 -7.98 -7.64
N GLN A 19 -2.92 -8.43 -8.64
CA GLN A 19 -4.25 -9.03 -8.47
C GLN A 19 -4.30 -10.39 -9.14
N ASP A 20 -4.86 -11.43 -8.48
CA ASP A 20 -4.83 -12.81 -8.98
C ASP A 20 -6.19 -13.37 -9.42
N GLY A 21 -7.22 -12.54 -9.43
CA GLY A 21 -8.58 -12.98 -9.79
C GLY A 21 -9.23 -13.94 -8.79
N LYS A 22 -8.63 -14.09 -7.56
CA LYS A 22 -9.12 -14.97 -6.51
C LYS A 22 -9.33 -14.23 -5.20
N PHE A 23 -8.32 -13.49 -4.76
CA PHE A 23 -8.44 -12.62 -3.59
C PHE A 23 -9.35 -11.43 -3.91
N VAL A 24 -9.23 -10.89 -5.13
CA VAL A 24 -10.13 -9.89 -5.73
C VAL A 24 -10.58 -10.38 -7.10
N GLU A 25 -11.65 -9.80 -7.65
CA GLU A 25 -12.20 -10.24 -8.96
C GLU A 25 -11.29 -9.93 -10.16
N ASN A 26 -10.47 -8.87 -10.04
CA ASN A 26 -9.55 -8.45 -11.09
C ASN A 26 -8.30 -9.34 -11.13
N ASP A 27 -7.71 -9.50 -12.32
CA ASP A 27 -6.48 -10.25 -12.54
C ASP A 27 -5.47 -9.40 -13.31
N SER A 28 -4.30 -9.19 -12.73
CA SER A 28 -3.16 -8.49 -13.34
C SER A 28 -1.92 -9.39 -13.50
N LEU A 29 -1.98 -10.68 -13.16
CA LEU A 29 -0.84 -11.60 -13.21
C LEU A 29 -0.31 -11.85 -14.64
N GLY A 30 -1.11 -11.56 -15.65
CA GLY A 30 -0.73 -11.68 -17.06
C GLY A 30 0.15 -10.55 -17.60
N PHE A 31 0.45 -9.52 -16.80
CA PHE A 31 1.31 -8.41 -17.20
C PHE A 31 2.76 -8.69 -16.79
N GLU A 32 3.69 -8.53 -17.74
CA GLU A 32 5.11 -8.40 -17.44
C GLU A 32 5.38 -6.99 -16.93
N PHE A 33 6.05 -6.88 -15.79
CA PHE A 33 6.46 -5.59 -15.25
C PHE A 33 7.75 -5.15 -15.95
N ASP A 34 7.69 -4.11 -16.75
CA ASP A 34 8.87 -3.41 -17.29
C ASP A 34 9.12 -2.17 -16.42
N LEU A 35 9.70 -2.42 -15.25
CA LEU A 35 9.94 -1.39 -14.24
C LEU A 35 11.28 -0.69 -14.51
N PRO A 36 11.35 0.65 -14.64
CA PRO A 36 12.60 1.38 -14.77
C PRO A 36 13.52 1.12 -13.58
N GLY A 37 14.73 0.60 -13.83
CA GLY A 37 15.65 0.06 -12.81
C GLY A 37 16.32 1.09 -11.88
N TYR A 38 15.91 2.34 -11.90
CA TYR A 38 16.44 3.42 -11.05
C TYR A 38 15.42 3.93 -10.01
N GLN A 39 14.24 3.32 -9.95
CA GLN A 39 13.19 3.66 -9.00
C GLN A 39 13.01 2.56 -7.96
N ARG A 40 12.41 2.91 -6.82
CA ARG A 40 12.00 1.94 -5.80
C ARG A 40 10.54 1.55 -6.05
N TYR A 41 10.28 0.25 -5.92
CA TYR A 41 8.95 -0.30 -6.12
C TYR A 41 8.49 -1.10 -4.91
N GLU A 42 7.22 -0.95 -4.58
CA GLU A 42 6.53 -1.85 -3.66
C GLU A 42 5.42 -2.60 -4.38
N ALA A 43 5.26 -3.88 -4.04
CA ALA A 43 4.19 -4.71 -4.54
C ALA A 43 3.07 -4.81 -3.51
N HIS A 44 1.88 -4.32 -3.85
CA HIS A 44 0.67 -4.54 -3.06
C HIS A 44 -0.03 -5.81 -3.56
N LEU A 45 0.00 -6.85 -2.73
CA LEU A 45 -0.37 -8.20 -3.12
C LEU A 45 -1.82 -8.53 -2.73
N MET A 46 -2.76 -8.23 -3.59
CA MET A 46 -4.13 -8.73 -3.56
C MET A 46 -4.19 -10.15 -4.16
N VAL A 47 -3.43 -11.07 -3.54
CA VAL A 47 -3.16 -12.40 -4.07
C VAL A 47 -3.34 -13.45 -2.98
N GLU A 48 -4.12 -14.53 -3.25
CA GLU A 48 -4.19 -15.67 -2.33
C GLU A 48 -2.82 -16.36 -2.20
N LYS A 49 -2.43 -16.66 -0.95
CA LYS A 49 -1.18 -17.36 -0.64
C LYS A 49 0.05 -16.69 -1.28
N PRO A 50 0.35 -15.44 -0.93
CA PRO A 50 1.28 -14.56 -1.65
C PRO A 50 2.71 -15.09 -1.75
N LEU A 51 3.14 -16.01 -0.88
CA LEU A 51 4.52 -16.49 -0.81
C LEU A 51 5.06 -17.07 -2.13
N LYS A 52 4.19 -17.71 -2.93
CA LYS A 52 4.60 -18.24 -4.23
C LYS A 52 4.96 -17.10 -5.19
N TRP A 53 4.08 -16.12 -5.32
CA TRP A 53 4.29 -14.98 -6.20
C TRP A 53 5.51 -14.15 -5.76
N ILE A 54 5.67 -13.94 -4.44
CA ILE A 54 6.83 -13.25 -3.86
C ILE A 54 8.14 -13.92 -4.29
N LYS A 55 8.23 -15.26 -4.24
CA LYS A 55 9.42 -16.01 -4.63
C LYS A 55 9.78 -15.84 -6.11
N GLU A 56 8.78 -15.75 -6.97
CA GLU A 56 8.94 -15.60 -8.42
C GLU A 56 9.36 -14.17 -8.80
N ASN A 57 9.01 -13.15 -7.98
CA ASN A 57 9.22 -11.73 -8.28
C ASN A 57 10.12 -11.01 -7.24
N LEU A 58 10.89 -11.75 -6.46
CA LEU A 58 11.64 -11.22 -5.32
C LEU A 58 12.59 -10.07 -5.67
N ASN A 59 13.18 -10.11 -6.85
CA ASN A 59 14.20 -9.14 -7.27
C ASN A 59 13.63 -7.85 -7.87
N GLU A 60 12.34 -7.84 -8.18
CA GLU A 60 11.69 -6.72 -8.86
C GLU A 60 11.23 -5.61 -7.90
N PHE A 61 11.11 -5.95 -6.60
CA PHE A 61 10.55 -5.04 -5.60
C PHE A 61 11.43 -4.95 -4.36
N GLU A 62 11.44 -3.78 -3.72
CA GLU A 62 12.10 -3.53 -2.43
C GLU A 62 11.20 -3.87 -1.25
N ARG A 63 9.89 -3.61 -1.39
CA ARG A 63 8.86 -3.87 -0.37
C ARG A 63 7.74 -4.74 -0.94
N PHE A 64 7.21 -5.61 -0.07
CA PHE A 64 6.04 -6.44 -0.37
C PHE A 64 4.99 -6.22 0.71
N ASN A 65 3.86 -5.66 0.32
CA ASN A 65 2.69 -5.43 1.16
C ASN A 65 1.68 -6.55 0.87
N PHE A 66 1.46 -7.45 1.83
CA PHE A 66 0.53 -8.57 1.67
C PHE A 66 -0.64 -8.47 2.64
N HIS A 67 -1.83 -8.84 2.18
CA HIS A 67 -3.02 -8.86 3.02
C HIS A 67 -2.93 -9.94 4.09
N ILE A 68 -3.24 -9.57 5.35
CA ILE A 68 -3.29 -10.54 6.45
C ILE A 68 -4.33 -11.63 6.18
N GLU A 69 -5.41 -11.28 5.50
CA GLU A 69 -6.50 -12.17 5.13
C GLU A 69 -6.11 -13.17 4.02
N ALA A 70 -5.03 -12.91 3.29
CA ALA A 70 -4.58 -13.74 2.17
C ALA A 70 -3.78 -14.99 2.58
N THR A 71 -3.46 -15.16 3.87
CA THR A 71 -2.62 -16.26 4.33
C THR A 71 -2.91 -16.71 5.75
N ASP A 72 -2.95 -18.04 5.96
CA ASP A 72 -3.08 -18.65 7.29
C ASP A 72 -1.75 -18.61 8.09
N ASN A 73 -0.64 -18.27 7.43
CA ASN A 73 0.69 -18.25 8.05
C ASN A 73 1.48 -16.99 7.67
N PRO A 74 1.11 -15.82 8.22
CA PRO A 74 1.79 -14.56 7.90
C PRO A 74 3.27 -14.56 8.30
N ARG A 75 3.66 -15.24 9.40
CA ARG A 75 5.06 -15.33 9.80
C ARG A 75 5.95 -16.01 8.78
N SER A 76 5.43 -16.98 8.02
CA SER A 76 6.19 -17.62 6.94
C SER A 76 6.51 -16.63 5.81
N VAL A 77 5.58 -15.72 5.51
CA VAL A 77 5.80 -14.66 4.52
C VAL A 77 6.82 -13.65 5.04
N ILE A 78 6.62 -13.17 6.26
CA ILE A 78 7.51 -12.19 6.93
C ILE A 78 8.93 -12.73 7.01
N SER A 79 9.14 -13.95 7.56
CA SER A 79 10.46 -14.55 7.68
C SER A 79 11.15 -14.68 6.33
N TYR A 80 10.42 -15.14 5.30
CA TYR A 80 11.00 -15.29 3.97
C TYR A 80 11.48 -13.94 3.40
N LEU A 81 10.69 -12.88 3.53
CA LEU A 81 11.05 -11.54 3.07
C LEU A 81 12.24 -10.97 3.85
N LYS A 82 12.23 -11.08 5.18
CA LYS A 82 13.34 -10.61 6.04
C LYS A 82 14.65 -11.36 5.77
N ASP A 83 14.60 -12.69 5.58
CA ASP A 83 15.77 -13.52 5.23
C ASP A 83 16.38 -13.11 3.87
N ASN A 84 15.58 -12.52 3.01
CA ASN A 84 16.01 -11.97 1.71
C ASN A 84 16.20 -10.44 1.71
N HIS A 85 16.29 -9.82 2.89
CA HIS A 85 16.55 -8.39 3.07
C HIS A 85 15.52 -7.46 2.38
N LYS A 86 14.25 -7.88 2.33
CA LYS A 86 13.15 -7.06 1.80
C LYS A 86 12.39 -6.36 2.91
N GLU A 87 11.87 -5.18 2.61
CA GLU A 87 10.90 -4.50 3.47
C GLU A 87 9.56 -5.25 3.42
N VAL A 88 8.89 -5.31 4.57
CA VAL A 88 7.65 -6.08 4.74
C VAL A 88 6.53 -5.16 5.18
N GLY A 89 5.47 -5.10 4.38
CA GLY A 89 4.20 -4.50 4.75
C GLY A 89 3.13 -5.56 5.00
N VAL A 90 2.29 -5.32 6.00
CA VAL A 90 1.06 -6.07 6.20
C VAL A 90 -0.14 -5.17 5.93
N VAL A 91 -1.09 -5.66 5.14
CA VAL A 91 -2.27 -4.91 4.70
C VAL A 91 -3.51 -5.39 5.46
N LEU A 92 -4.36 -4.45 5.83
CA LEU A 92 -5.65 -4.69 6.45
C LEU A 92 -6.78 -4.14 5.58
N ASN A 93 -7.78 -4.97 5.29
CA ASN A 93 -9.01 -4.52 4.65
C ASN A 93 -9.79 -3.54 5.55
N PRO A 94 -10.72 -2.74 5.01
CA PRO A 94 -11.46 -1.75 5.79
C PRO A 94 -12.21 -2.35 6.98
N GLU A 95 -12.70 -3.57 6.87
CA GLU A 95 -13.46 -4.26 7.92
C GLU A 95 -12.58 -5.08 8.88
N THR A 96 -11.31 -5.37 8.51
CA THR A 96 -10.42 -6.19 9.33
C THR A 96 -9.95 -5.46 10.58
N ASP A 97 -10.06 -6.10 11.72
CA ASP A 97 -9.68 -5.53 13.02
C ASP A 97 -8.15 -5.47 13.17
N LEU A 98 -7.64 -4.43 13.84
CA LEU A 98 -6.21 -4.28 14.14
C LEU A 98 -5.66 -5.46 14.97
N SER A 99 -6.49 -6.14 15.73
CA SER A 99 -6.11 -7.31 16.53
C SER A 99 -5.59 -8.48 15.69
N GLU A 100 -6.00 -8.59 14.41
CA GLU A 100 -5.57 -9.67 13.50
C GLU A 100 -4.06 -9.66 13.24
N ILE A 101 -3.43 -8.48 13.29
CA ILE A 101 -1.97 -8.34 13.13
C ILE A 101 -1.20 -8.24 14.44
N SER A 102 -1.87 -8.29 15.59
CA SER A 102 -1.24 -8.08 16.93
C SER A 102 -0.05 -9.00 17.21
N SER A 103 -0.06 -10.21 16.64
CA SER A 103 1.01 -11.19 16.81
C SER A 103 2.24 -10.95 15.92
N VAL A 104 2.14 -10.11 14.90
CA VAL A 104 3.17 -9.88 13.88
C VAL A 104 3.54 -8.41 13.67
N ILE A 105 2.80 -7.48 14.26
CA ILE A 105 2.98 -6.02 14.01
C ILE A 105 4.42 -5.53 14.30
N HIS A 106 5.12 -6.12 15.26
CA HIS A 106 6.50 -5.78 15.59
C HIS A 106 7.55 -6.45 14.67
N GLU A 107 7.09 -7.30 13.76
CA GLU A 107 7.94 -8.02 12.82
C GLU A 107 7.92 -7.39 11.41
N VAL A 108 7.04 -6.41 11.17
CA VAL A 108 6.87 -5.73 9.88
C VAL A 108 7.42 -4.32 9.90
N ASP A 109 7.68 -3.74 8.74
CA ASP A 109 8.19 -2.38 8.58
C ASP A 109 7.04 -1.38 8.37
N VAL A 110 5.96 -1.82 7.74
CA VAL A 110 4.79 -0.99 7.40
C VAL A 110 3.50 -1.73 7.72
N VAL A 111 2.51 -1.00 8.21
CA VAL A 111 1.11 -1.44 8.25
C VAL A 111 0.32 -0.58 7.27
N GLN A 112 -0.20 -1.21 6.22
CA GLN A 112 -1.03 -0.54 5.22
C GLN A 112 -2.51 -0.73 5.55
N PHE A 113 -3.25 0.35 5.57
CA PHE A 113 -4.71 0.35 5.75
C PHE A 113 -5.39 0.64 4.42
N MET A 114 -6.23 -0.30 3.97
CA MET A 114 -7.13 -0.05 2.86
C MET A 114 -8.22 0.90 3.31
N THR A 115 -8.40 1.98 2.58
CA THR A 115 -9.49 2.95 2.82
C THR A 115 -10.65 2.78 1.87
N VAL A 116 -10.55 1.80 0.96
CA VAL A 116 -11.59 1.31 0.04
C VAL A 116 -11.58 -0.22 0.02
N GLU A 117 -12.61 -0.85 -0.55
CA GLU A 117 -12.57 -2.30 -0.82
C GLU A 117 -11.43 -2.61 -1.80
N PRO A 118 -10.56 -3.60 -1.51
CA PRO A 118 -9.43 -3.94 -2.38
C PRO A 118 -9.90 -4.40 -3.77
N GLY A 119 -9.12 -4.05 -4.79
CA GLY A 119 -9.42 -4.39 -6.18
C GLY A 119 -10.58 -3.61 -6.81
N SER A 120 -11.22 -2.72 -6.08
CA SER A 120 -12.38 -1.95 -6.54
C SER A 120 -12.00 -0.51 -6.91
N TYR A 121 -11.97 -0.23 -8.21
CA TYR A 121 -11.70 1.12 -8.70
C TYR A 121 -12.93 2.02 -8.48
N GLY A 122 -12.74 3.19 -7.86
CA GLY A 122 -13.82 4.16 -7.62
C GLY A 122 -14.77 3.81 -6.47
N SER A 123 -14.38 2.91 -5.57
CA SER A 123 -15.15 2.59 -4.36
C SER A 123 -15.21 3.76 -3.38
N ASP A 124 -16.24 3.74 -2.54
CA ASP A 124 -16.44 4.74 -1.49
C ASP A 124 -15.32 4.68 -0.44
N PHE A 125 -14.90 5.83 0.03
CA PHE A 125 -13.93 5.98 1.12
C PHE A 125 -14.52 5.55 2.47
N HIS A 126 -13.91 4.55 3.10
CA HIS A 126 -14.31 4.02 4.42
C HIS A 126 -13.78 4.89 5.57
N ARG A 127 -14.50 5.93 5.92
CA ARG A 127 -14.08 6.91 6.91
C ARG A 127 -13.77 6.33 8.31
N GLN A 128 -14.33 5.19 8.67
CA GLN A 128 -14.04 4.48 9.93
C GLN A 128 -12.58 4.02 10.05
N VAL A 129 -11.86 3.87 8.94
CA VAL A 129 -10.46 3.46 8.92
C VAL A 129 -9.56 4.51 9.60
N ILE A 130 -9.93 5.80 9.58
CA ILE A 130 -9.23 6.88 10.30
C ILE A 130 -9.07 6.54 11.79
N ASN A 131 -10.09 5.99 12.42
CA ASN A 131 -10.02 5.58 13.82
C ASN A 131 -9.04 4.41 14.04
N LYS A 132 -8.96 3.46 13.10
CA LYS A 132 -7.99 2.36 13.16
C LYS A 132 -6.55 2.85 13.04
N ILE A 133 -6.30 3.81 12.15
CA ILE A 133 -4.98 4.45 12.01
C ILE A 133 -4.58 5.13 13.32
N THR A 134 -5.48 5.93 13.89
CA THR A 134 -5.25 6.60 15.19
C THR A 134 -4.95 5.59 16.29
N GLU A 135 -5.69 4.47 16.34
CA GLU A 135 -5.47 3.41 17.34
C GLU A 135 -4.13 2.73 17.13
N ALA A 136 -3.75 2.41 15.87
CA ALA A 136 -2.48 1.79 15.51
C ALA A 136 -1.30 2.66 15.96
N LYS A 137 -1.29 3.93 15.61
CA LYS A 137 -0.23 4.88 16.01
C LYS A 137 -0.17 5.10 17.51
N ARG A 138 -1.31 5.14 18.19
CA ARG A 138 -1.33 5.27 19.64
C ARG A 138 -0.72 4.05 20.34
N LYS A 139 -0.96 2.82 19.84
CA LYS A 139 -0.45 1.57 20.41
C LYS A 139 0.98 1.26 19.99
N HIS A 140 1.33 1.62 18.78
CA HIS A 140 2.59 1.29 18.10
C HIS A 140 3.14 2.55 17.41
N PRO A 141 3.63 3.55 18.16
CA PRO A 141 4.06 4.84 17.60
C PRO A 141 5.27 4.70 16.66
N GLU A 142 6.02 3.60 16.78
CA GLU A 142 7.21 3.29 15.97
C GLU A 142 6.90 2.74 14.57
N ILE A 143 5.68 2.22 14.36
CA ILE A 143 5.33 1.59 13.07
C ILE A 143 5.04 2.64 12.00
N SER A 144 5.54 2.45 10.80
CA SER A 144 5.11 3.24 9.64
C SER A 144 3.71 2.82 9.22
N VAL A 145 2.83 3.79 9.07
CA VAL A 145 1.45 3.59 8.62
C VAL A 145 1.30 4.11 7.20
N GLU A 146 0.88 3.23 6.31
CA GLU A 146 0.54 3.54 4.94
C GLU A 146 -0.98 3.49 4.74
N VAL A 147 -1.50 4.35 3.89
CA VAL A 147 -2.91 4.37 3.52
C VAL A 147 -3.06 4.24 2.01
N ASP A 148 -3.96 3.38 1.59
CA ASP A 148 -4.24 3.12 0.20
C ASP A 148 -5.75 3.08 -0.08
N GLY A 149 -6.14 3.80 -1.13
CA GLY A 149 -7.49 3.91 -1.63
C GLY A 149 -8.10 5.30 -1.47
N HIS A 150 -8.47 5.88 -2.60
CA HIS A 150 -9.18 7.16 -2.68
C HIS A 150 -8.53 8.31 -1.87
N VAL A 151 -7.19 8.34 -1.81
CA VAL A 151 -6.45 9.44 -1.18
C VAL A 151 -6.49 10.66 -2.10
N THR A 152 -7.06 11.75 -1.58
CA THR A 152 -7.32 13.00 -2.32
C THR A 152 -7.03 14.22 -1.43
N PRO A 153 -6.97 15.45 -1.98
CA PRO A 153 -6.78 16.65 -1.17
C PRO A 153 -7.88 16.90 -0.12
N GLU A 154 -9.04 16.26 -0.26
CA GLU A 154 -10.17 16.42 0.66
C GLU A 154 -10.04 15.57 1.92
N ASN A 155 -9.21 14.53 1.91
CA ASN A 155 -9.10 13.59 3.04
C ASN A 155 -7.66 13.36 3.55
N ILE A 156 -6.64 13.75 2.79
CA ILE A 156 -5.24 13.50 3.14
C ILE A 156 -4.82 14.14 4.47
N GLU A 157 -5.37 15.32 4.79
CA GLU A 157 -5.11 15.99 6.07
C GLU A 157 -5.67 15.16 7.25
N ASP A 158 -6.92 14.69 7.14
CA ASP A 158 -7.54 13.83 8.16
C ASP A 158 -6.72 12.54 8.38
N LEU A 159 -6.22 11.94 7.28
CA LEU A 159 -5.38 10.73 7.32
C LEU A 159 -4.03 10.99 7.98
N ARG A 160 -3.36 12.10 7.65
CA ARG A 160 -2.11 12.52 8.28
C ARG A 160 -2.31 12.80 9.77
N GLU A 161 -3.36 13.54 10.15
CA GLU A 161 -3.66 13.84 11.56
C GLU A 161 -3.97 12.57 12.36
N ALA A 162 -4.54 11.54 11.72
CA ALA A 162 -4.72 10.22 12.33
C ALA A 162 -3.38 9.49 12.56
N GLY A 163 -2.31 9.89 11.87
CA GLY A 163 -0.96 9.35 12.00
C GLY A 163 -0.49 8.52 10.82
N ALA A 164 -1.08 8.66 9.64
CA ALA A 164 -0.52 8.08 8.43
C ALA A 164 0.79 8.78 8.05
N ASP A 165 1.79 7.97 7.66
CA ASP A 165 3.13 8.42 7.27
C ASP A 165 3.32 8.36 5.75
N LEU A 166 2.64 7.39 5.09
CA LEU A 166 2.75 7.11 3.65
C LEU A 166 1.35 7.12 3.02
N PHE A 167 1.25 7.65 1.79
CA PHE A 167 -0.02 7.89 1.13
C PHE A 167 0.03 7.39 -0.32
N VAL A 168 -0.79 6.39 -0.65
CA VAL A 168 -0.96 5.91 -2.02
C VAL A 168 -2.11 6.64 -2.68
N SER A 169 -1.80 7.44 -3.69
CA SER A 169 -2.78 8.22 -4.44
C SER A 169 -2.70 7.92 -5.93
N GLY A 170 -3.34 6.82 -6.35
CA GLY A 170 -3.35 6.37 -7.74
C GLY A 170 -4.30 7.18 -8.62
N SER A 171 -5.60 7.00 -8.43
CA SER A 171 -6.63 7.58 -9.32
C SER A 171 -6.58 9.10 -9.40
N TYR A 172 -6.46 9.79 -8.26
CA TYR A 172 -6.39 11.25 -8.23
C TYR A 172 -5.22 11.79 -9.07
N VAL A 173 -4.04 11.16 -8.96
CA VAL A 173 -2.85 11.57 -9.71
C VAL A 173 -2.94 11.17 -11.18
N GLN A 174 -3.36 9.94 -11.49
CA GLN A 174 -3.41 9.42 -12.85
C GLN A 174 -4.49 10.08 -13.71
N GLU A 175 -5.66 10.38 -13.14
CA GLU A 175 -6.77 11.02 -13.83
C GLU A 175 -6.62 12.54 -13.93
N SER A 176 -5.66 13.12 -13.20
CA SER A 176 -5.37 14.55 -13.32
C SER A 176 -4.82 14.89 -14.70
N GLY A 177 -5.17 16.01 -15.25
CA GLY A 177 -4.56 16.49 -16.51
C GLY A 177 -3.06 16.84 -16.37
N ASN A 178 -2.55 16.88 -15.12
CA ASN A 178 -1.17 17.20 -14.78
C ASN A 178 -0.76 16.45 -13.50
N PRO A 179 -0.22 15.21 -13.61
CA PRO A 179 0.19 14.39 -12.47
C PRO A 179 1.14 15.08 -11.49
N GLY A 180 2.15 15.80 -12.00
CA GLY A 180 3.10 16.52 -11.15
C GLY A 180 2.46 17.64 -10.33
N GLN A 181 1.43 18.31 -10.87
CA GLN A 181 0.67 19.30 -10.09
C GLN A 181 -0.21 18.61 -9.05
N ALA A 182 -0.82 17.47 -9.39
CA ALA A 182 -1.62 16.70 -8.45
C ALA A 182 -0.80 16.23 -7.24
N VAL A 183 0.41 15.71 -7.47
CA VAL A 183 1.32 15.31 -6.38
C VAL A 183 1.67 16.52 -5.50
N ARG A 184 2.07 17.65 -6.09
CA ARG A 184 2.38 18.87 -5.32
C ARG A 184 1.22 19.35 -4.45
N ILE A 185 -0.01 19.29 -4.94
CA ILE A 185 -1.20 19.66 -4.15
C ILE A 185 -1.33 18.74 -2.93
N LEU A 186 -1.07 17.44 -3.08
CA LEU A 186 -1.10 16.49 -1.97
C LEU A 186 0.03 16.78 -0.98
N GLU A 187 1.25 17.02 -1.46
CA GLU A 187 2.42 17.36 -0.62
C GLU A 187 2.17 18.65 0.18
N GLU A 188 1.69 19.72 -0.45
CA GLU A 188 1.34 20.98 0.24
C GLU A 188 0.37 20.72 1.39
N LYS A 189 -0.61 19.82 1.20
CA LYS A 189 -1.60 19.46 2.22
C LYS A 189 -1.02 18.72 3.43
N ILE A 190 0.04 17.97 3.26
CA ILE A 190 0.72 17.25 4.35
C ILE A 190 1.85 18.06 4.99
N GLU A 191 2.41 19.08 4.29
CA GLU A 191 3.48 19.94 4.81
C GLU A 191 2.95 21.15 5.60
N ASP A 192 1.75 21.64 5.32
CA ASP A 192 1.17 22.82 5.95
C ASP A 192 0.93 22.60 7.46
N LYS A 193 1.83 23.20 8.26
CA LYS A 193 1.69 23.55 9.68
C LYS A 193 2.22 24.92 9.97
#